data_5aba53749a0c2b15405835eff585686d
#
_entry.id   5aba53749a0c2b15405835eff585686d
#
_cell.length_a   1.000
_cell.length_b   1.000
_cell.length_c   1.000
_cell.angle_alpha   90.00
_cell.angle_beta   90.00
_cell.angle_gamma   90.00
#
_symmetry.space_group_name_H-M   'P 1'
#
loop_
_entity.id
_entity.type
_entity.pdbx_description
1 polymer ?
#
loop_
_entity_poly.entity_id
_entity_poly.type
_entity_poly.pdbx_seq_one_letter_code
_entity_poly.pdbx_strand_id
1 'polypeptide(L)'
;MTVLVTGASGFIGSHVVLELLRRGYSVRAMMRDLSYSSMFEENERLEFVKADLLDVASLKNAILGCNDVVHCAASLHIGTKNVRKDVLEPSIKGIQNLCSVMGGVDRIVHTSSVAAIRPTNYQNGQTFSSKDWCRDASPTSNPYGYAKSEAETFVRDWSQKNGVKLVTINPSIVFGPILHKKH
;
A
#
# COMPACT_ATOMS: atom_id res chain seq x y z
N MET A 1 8.78 -1.27 -19.20
CA MET A 1 7.59 -0.95 -18.40
C MET A 1 8.03 -0.81 -16.95
N THR A 2 7.83 0.37 -16.36
CA THR A 2 8.28 0.69 -15.01
C THR A 2 7.12 0.59 -14.02
N VAL A 3 7.35 -0.11 -12.91
CA VAL A 3 6.39 -0.30 -11.83
C VAL A 3 6.82 0.52 -10.61
N LEU A 4 5.97 1.43 -10.14
CA LEU A 4 6.17 2.10 -8.85
C LEU A 4 5.74 1.18 -7.72
N VAL A 5 6.62 0.90 -6.77
CA VAL A 5 6.29 0.18 -5.54
C VAL A 5 6.34 1.14 -4.37
N THR A 6 5.19 1.49 -3.80
CA THR A 6 5.15 2.30 -2.58
C THR A 6 5.36 1.44 -1.34
N GLY A 7 6.00 1.98 -0.32
CA GLY A 7 6.32 1.20 0.88
C GLY A 7 7.38 0.13 0.61
N ALA A 8 8.27 0.37 -0.35
CA ALA A 8 9.32 -0.55 -0.76
C ALA A 8 10.30 -0.93 0.36
N SER A 9 10.44 -0.08 1.38
CA SER A 9 11.23 -0.40 2.58
C SER A 9 10.47 -1.23 3.63
N GLY A 10 9.18 -1.49 3.44
CA GLY A 10 8.37 -2.31 4.35
C GLY A 10 8.49 -3.80 4.06
N PHE A 11 8.00 -4.63 4.99
CA PHE A 11 8.11 -6.08 4.89
C PHE A 11 7.55 -6.66 3.58
N ILE A 12 6.28 -6.34 3.23
CA ILE A 12 5.67 -6.82 1.98
C ILE A 12 6.31 -6.12 0.77
N GLY A 13 6.47 -4.79 0.83
CA GLY A 13 6.96 -4.00 -0.30
C GLY A 13 8.35 -4.40 -0.77
N SER A 14 9.26 -4.74 0.15
CA SER A 14 10.61 -5.19 -0.19
C SER A 14 10.60 -6.54 -0.95
N HIS A 15 9.77 -7.48 -0.55
CA HIS A 15 9.58 -8.73 -1.28
C HIS A 15 8.94 -8.53 -2.65
N VAL A 16 8.00 -7.59 -2.76
CA VAL A 16 7.39 -7.22 -4.06
C VAL A 16 8.44 -6.65 -5.02
N VAL A 17 9.33 -5.77 -4.53
CA VAL A 17 10.45 -5.24 -5.35
C VAL A 17 11.30 -6.39 -5.89
N LEU A 18 11.75 -7.30 -5.03
CA LEU A 18 12.59 -8.44 -5.43
C LEU A 18 11.89 -9.33 -6.45
N GLU A 19 10.61 -9.64 -6.23
CA GLU A 19 9.86 -10.51 -7.15
C GLU A 19 9.61 -9.85 -8.51
N LEU A 20 9.34 -8.54 -8.55
CA LEU A 20 9.20 -7.80 -9.81
C LEU A 20 10.52 -7.78 -10.59
N LEU A 21 11.65 -7.54 -9.92
CA LEU A 21 12.98 -7.61 -10.56
C LEU A 21 13.28 -9.01 -11.10
N ARG A 22 12.99 -10.06 -10.32
CA ARG A 22 13.13 -11.46 -10.75
C ARG A 22 12.32 -11.77 -12.01
N ARG A 23 11.15 -11.15 -12.16
CA ARG A 23 10.27 -11.27 -13.35
C ARG A 23 10.67 -10.36 -14.50
N GLY A 24 11.74 -9.58 -14.37
CA GLY A 24 12.28 -8.75 -15.45
C GLY A 24 11.63 -7.36 -15.58
N TYR A 25 10.82 -6.93 -14.61
CA TYR A 25 10.28 -5.56 -14.60
C TYR A 25 11.34 -4.53 -14.20
N SER A 26 11.22 -3.31 -14.71
CA SER A 26 11.89 -2.17 -14.13
C SER A 26 11.08 -1.67 -12.94
N VAL A 27 11.73 -1.42 -11.82
CA VAL A 27 11.09 -1.08 -10.55
C VAL A 27 11.58 0.27 -10.05
N ARG A 28 10.64 1.15 -9.71
CA ARG A 28 10.93 2.33 -8.92
C ARG A 28 10.45 2.10 -7.49
N ALA A 29 11.41 1.90 -6.59
CA ALA A 29 11.17 1.62 -5.18
C ALA A 29 11.01 2.91 -4.39
N MET A 30 9.76 3.24 -4.03
CA MET A 30 9.43 4.44 -3.26
C MET A 30 9.56 4.19 -1.76
N MET A 31 10.36 5.02 -1.08
CA MET A 31 10.55 4.97 0.36
C MET A 31 10.74 6.37 0.96
N ARG A 32 10.42 6.54 2.25
CA ARG A 32 10.59 7.82 2.95
C ARG A 32 12.04 8.11 3.34
N ASP A 33 12.80 7.06 3.60
CA ASP A 33 14.21 7.13 3.97
C ASP A 33 15.03 6.23 3.05
N LEU A 34 15.90 6.83 2.24
CA LEU A 34 16.72 6.12 1.27
C LEU A 34 17.84 5.27 1.91
N SER A 35 18.10 5.41 3.21
CA SER A 35 19.06 4.53 3.89
C SER A 35 18.67 3.04 3.82
N TYR A 36 17.37 2.76 3.62
CA TYR A 36 16.85 1.41 3.42
C TYR A 36 17.18 0.82 2.05
N SER A 37 17.70 1.59 1.09
CA SER A 37 18.11 1.06 -0.21
C SER A 37 19.20 0.00 -0.10
N SER A 38 20.02 0.06 0.95
CA SER A 38 21.08 -0.92 1.24
C SER A 38 20.60 -2.36 1.48
N MET A 39 19.27 -2.58 1.61
CA MET A 39 18.72 -3.94 1.68
C MET A 39 18.62 -4.64 0.32
N PHE A 40 18.78 -3.90 -0.76
CA PHE A 40 18.69 -4.40 -2.12
C PHE A 40 20.09 -4.45 -2.75
N GLU A 41 20.36 -5.51 -3.49
CA GLU A 41 21.54 -5.58 -4.34
C GLU A 41 21.42 -4.60 -5.52
N GLU A 42 22.56 -4.15 -6.03
CA GLU A 42 22.61 -3.31 -7.23
C GLU A 42 21.94 -4.00 -8.41
N ASN A 43 21.05 -3.27 -9.09
CA ASN A 43 20.35 -3.79 -10.25
C ASN A 43 20.02 -2.63 -11.20
N GLU A 44 20.39 -2.74 -12.47
CA GLU A 44 20.15 -1.72 -13.51
C GLU A 44 18.66 -1.39 -13.73
N ARG A 45 17.75 -2.28 -13.31
CA ARG A 45 16.29 -2.12 -13.40
C ARG A 45 15.66 -1.62 -12.10
N LEU A 46 16.47 -1.28 -11.09
CA LEU A 46 15.99 -0.80 -9.79
C LEU A 46 16.42 0.65 -9.57
N GLU A 47 15.43 1.52 -9.47
CA GLU A 47 15.59 2.93 -9.10
C GLU A 47 15.00 3.18 -7.73
N PHE A 48 15.66 3.97 -6.88
CA PHE A 48 15.14 4.39 -5.59
C PHE A 48 14.65 5.84 -5.66
N VAL A 49 13.46 6.08 -5.09
CA VAL A 49 12.91 7.44 -5.02
C VAL A 49 12.44 7.75 -3.60
N LYS A 50 12.84 8.94 -3.12
CA LYS A 50 12.35 9.45 -1.83
C LYS A 50 11.02 10.17 -2.06
N ALA A 51 9.95 9.66 -1.42
CA ALA A 51 8.65 10.31 -1.42
C ALA A 51 7.83 9.91 -0.20
N ASP A 52 6.85 10.75 0.15
CA ASP A 52 5.89 10.51 1.22
C ASP A 52 4.46 10.58 0.66
N LEU A 53 3.60 9.66 1.08
CA LEU A 53 2.18 9.63 0.68
C LEU A 53 1.42 10.90 1.07
N LEU A 54 1.89 11.63 2.07
CA LEU A 54 1.29 12.90 2.51
C LEU A 54 1.88 14.12 1.79
N ASP A 55 2.89 13.95 0.93
CA ASP A 55 3.49 15.01 0.11
C ASP A 55 3.21 14.76 -1.39
N VAL A 56 2.18 15.43 -1.90
CA VAL A 56 1.74 15.31 -3.31
C VAL A 56 2.83 15.70 -4.31
N ALA A 57 3.70 16.66 -3.97
CA ALA A 57 4.78 17.08 -4.87
C ALA A 57 5.81 15.95 -5.03
N SER A 58 6.18 15.29 -3.93
CA SER A 58 7.08 14.14 -3.98
C SER A 58 6.47 12.95 -4.73
N LEU A 59 5.16 12.72 -4.60
CA LEU A 59 4.44 11.67 -5.33
C LEU A 59 4.41 11.93 -6.85
N LYS A 60 4.22 13.17 -7.28
CA LYS A 60 4.27 13.53 -8.71
C LYS A 60 5.61 13.15 -9.33
N ASN A 61 6.70 13.44 -8.63
CA ASN A 61 8.04 13.05 -9.09
C ASN A 61 8.23 11.53 -9.08
N ALA A 62 7.75 10.86 -8.04
CA ALA A 62 7.91 9.42 -7.91
C ALA A 62 7.15 8.62 -8.99
N ILE A 63 6.00 9.10 -9.46
CA ILE A 63 5.16 8.37 -10.41
C ILE A 63 5.49 8.66 -11.87
N LEU A 64 6.28 9.69 -12.14
CA LEU A 64 6.57 10.15 -13.51
C LEU A 64 7.18 9.03 -14.36
N GLY A 65 6.51 8.69 -15.47
CA GLY A 65 6.93 7.62 -16.38
C GLY A 65 6.67 6.19 -15.90
N CYS A 66 5.95 6.01 -14.78
CA CYS A 66 5.51 4.69 -14.35
C CYS A 66 4.20 4.29 -15.04
N ASN A 67 4.12 3.04 -15.48
CA ASN A 67 2.93 2.47 -16.12
C ASN A 67 1.98 1.83 -15.09
N ASP A 68 2.54 1.20 -14.09
CA ASP A 68 1.81 0.45 -13.07
C ASP A 68 2.24 0.88 -11.65
N VAL A 69 1.35 0.67 -10.70
CA VAL A 69 1.60 0.93 -9.27
C VAL A 69 1.31 -0.31 -8.45
N VAL A 70 2.24 -0.71 -7.56
CA VAL A 70 1.96 -1.64 -6.46
C VAL A 70 2.02 -0.86 -5.16
N HIS A 71 0.84 -0.64 -4.57
CA HIS A 71 0.70 0.13 -3.35
C HIS A 71 0.76 -0.78 -2.13
N CYS A 72 1.95 -0.88 -1.51
CA CYS A 72 2.18 -1.63 -0.27
C CYS A 72 2.31 -0.73 0.96
N ALA A 73 2.44 0.58 0.76
CA ALA A 73 2.58 1.51 1.88
C ALA A 73 1.29 1.57 2.70
N ALA A 74 1.42 1.28 3.99
CA ALA A 74 0.36 1.41 4.97
C ALA A 74 0.98 1.70 6.33
N SER A 75 0.19 2.27 7.23
CA SER A 75 0.58 2.44 8.61
C SER A 75 -0.10 1.40 9.49
N LEU A 76 0.69 0.66 10.24
CA LEU A 76 0.22 -0.28 11.26
C LEU A 76 0.81 0.14 12.61
N HIS A 77 0.24 1.17 13.23
CA HIS A 77 0.61 1.60 14.58
C HIS A 77 -0.42 1.11 15.60
N ILE A 78 -0.18 -0.07 16.17
CA ILE A 78 -1.03 -0.65 17.22
C ILE A 78 -0.74 0.09 18.52
N GLY A 79 -1.81 0.57 19.20
CA GLY A 79 -1.67 1.22 20.50
C GLY A 79 -1.14 2.65 20.46
N THR A 80 -1.15 3.31 19.32
CA THR A 80 -0.75 4.73 19.22
C THR A 80 -1.69 5.64 20.01
N LYS A 81 -1.14 6.73 20.57
CA LYS A 81 -1.92 7.79 21.21
C LYS A 81 -2.58 8.74 20.20
N ASN A 82 -2.10 8.77 18.96
CA ASN A 82 -2.61 9.66 17.92
C ASN A 82 -3.06 8.85 16.68
N VAL A 83 -4.18 8.15 16.84
CA VAL A 83 -4.79 7.32 15.80
C VAL A 83 -4.96 8.08 14.48
N ARG A 84 -5.41 9.33 14.54
CA ARG A 84 -5.64 10.13 13.33
C ARG A 84 -4.34 10.29 12.53
N LYS A 85 -3.28 10.79 13.18
CA LYS A 85 -1.99 11.09 12.53
C LYS A 85 -1.24 9.82 12.11
N ASP A 86 -1.29 8.78 12.95
CA ASP A 86 -0.40 7.63 12.81
C ASP A 86 -1.05 6.49 12.02
N VAL A 87 -2.38 6.44 11.90
CA VAL A 87 -3.11 5.37 11.21
C VAL A 87 -3.99 5.90 10.08
N LEU A 88 -4.91 6.86 10.38
CA LEU A 88 -5.93 7.26 9.41
C LEU A 88 -5.35 8.11 8.28
N GLU A 89 -4.61 9.17 8.60
CA GLU A 89 -4.05 10.08 7.59
C GLU A 89 -3.10 9.35 6.62
N PRO A 90 -2.11 8.56 7.07
CA PRO A 90 -1.24 7.84 6.15
C PRO A 90 -1.98 6.83 5.27
N SER A 91 -3.03 6.20 5.78
CA SER A 91 -3.76 5.18 5.04
C SER A 91 -4.79 5.77 4.08
N ILE A 92 -5.67 6.65 4.57
CA ILE A 92 -6.80 7.18 3.79
C ILE A 92 -6.33 8.34 2.90
N LYS A 93 -5.73 9.37 3.50
CA LYS A 93 -5.24 10.52 2.74
C LYS A 93 -4.06 10.14 1.84
N GLY A 94 -3.23 9.20 2.27
CA GLY A 94 -2.13 8.69 1.49
C GLY A 94 -2.56 8.08 0.16
N ILE A 95 -3.58 7.21 0.15
CA ILE A 95 -4.11 6.64 -1.10
C ILE A 95 -4.84 7.69 -1.96
N GLN A 96 -5.54 8.65 -1.33
CA GLN A 96 -6.17 9.75 -2.05
C GLN A 96 -5.14 10.61 -2.79
N ASN A 97 -4.06 10.99 -2.12
CA ASN A 97 -2.96 11.74 -2.71
C ASN A 97 -2.28 10.96 -3.84
N LEU A 98 -2.00 9.66 -3.63
CA LEU A 98 -1.42 8.81 -4.66
C LEU A 98 -2.32 8.77 -5.90
N CYS A 99 -3.60 8.50 -5.74
CA CYS A 99 -4.57 8.48 -6.84
C CYS A 99 -4.66 9.83 -7.58
N SER A 100 -4.52 10.95 -6.88
CA SER A 100 -4.58 12.28 -7.49
C SER A 100 -3.44 12.57 -8.49
N VAL A 101 -2.35 11.81 -8.43
CA VAL A 101 -1.19 11.95 -9.31
C VAL A 101 -1.03 10.82 -10.34
N MET A 102 -1.94 9.84 -10.33
CA MET A 102 -1.87 8.64 -11.19
C MET A 102 -2.42 8.85 -12.61
N GLY A 103 -2.43 10.08 -13.13
CA GLY A 103 -2.77 10.32 -14.53
C GLY A 103 -1.81 9.57 -15.47
N GLY A 104 -2.35 8.66 -16.31
CA GLY A 104 -1.55 7.84 -17.24
C GLY A 104 -1.03 6.51 -16.69
N VAL A 105 -1.45 6.12 -15.48
CA VAL A 105 -1.21 4.78 -14.93
C VAL A 105 -2.28 3.81 -15.45
N ASP A 106 -1.86 2.65 -15.94
CA ASP A 106 -2.77 1.64 -16.50
C ASP A 106 -3.37 0.73 -15.41
N ARG A 107 -2.57 0.40 -14.39
CA ARG A 107 -2.94 -0.55 -13.34
C ARG A 107 -2.46 -0.14 -11.96
N ILE A 108 -3.27 -0.48 -10.96
CA ILE A 108 -2.88 -0.45 -9.56
C ILE A 108 -3.16 -1.80 -8.90
N VAL A 109 -2.17 -2.32 -8.17
CA VAL A 109 -2.34 -3.40 -7.20
C VAL A 109 -2.33 -2.78 -5.81
N HIS A 110 -3.47 -2.86 -5.11
CA HIS A 110 -3.63 -2.30 -3.77
C HIS A 110 -3.52 -3.37 -2.70
N THR A 111 -2.51 -3.26 -1.83
CA THR A 111 -2.38 -4.13 -0.66
C THR A 111 -3.27 -3.63 0.46
N SER A 112 -4.48 -4.15 0.51
CA SER A 112 -5.44 -3.93 1.57
C SER A 112 -5.17 -4.87 2.77
N SER A 113 -6.19 -5.45 3.37
CA SER A 113 -6.08 -6.38 4.49
C SER A 113 -7.38 -7.16 4.67
N VAL A 114 -7.35 -8.34 5.27
CA VAL A 114 -8.57 -8.99 5.82
C VAL A 114 -9.31 -8.08 6.80
N ALA A 115 -8.64 -7.12 7.41
CA ALA A 115 -9.28 -6.14 8.28
C ALA A 115 -10.24 -5.20 7.55
N ALA A 116 -10.15 -5.08 6.23
CA ALA A 116 -11.09 -4.29 5.42
C ALA A 116 -12.37 -5.06 5.11
N ILE A 117 -12.34 -6.39 5.14
CA ILE A 117 -13.45 -7.26 4.74
C ILE A 117 -14.11 -7.95 5.94
N ARG A 118 -13.35 -8.25 7.01
CA ARG A 118 -13.84 -8.93 8.19
C ARG A 118 -14.43 -7.92 9.19
N PRO A 119 -15.68 -8.08 9.63
CA PRO A 119 -16.25 -7.25 10.68
C PRO A 119 -15.39 -7.23 11.96
N THR A 120 -15.44 -6.14 12.71
CA THR A 120 -14.76 -6.05 14.01
C THR A 120 -15.33 -7.10 14.98
N ASN A 121 -16.66 -7.23 14.99
CA ASN A 121 -17.38 -8.20 15.81
C ASN A 121 -17.77 -9.43 14.95
N TYR A 122 -16.85 -10.38 14.81
CA TYR A 122 -17.10 -11.63 14.10
C TYR A 122 -17.11 -12.82 15.08
N GLN A 123 -17.80 -13.88 14.69
CA GLN A 123 -17.85 -15.12 15.45
C GLN A 123 -16.84 -16.14 14.89
N ASN A 124 -16.31 -16.98 15.77
CA ASN A 124 -15.44 -18.08 15.34
C ASN A 124 -16.16 -19.00 14.34
N GLY A 125 -15.44 -19.42 13.31
CA GLY A 125 -15.97 -20.29 12.26
C GLY A 125 -16.66 -19.54 11.10
N GLN A 126 -16.84 -18.22 11.17
CA GLN A 126 -17.32 -17.46 10.02
C GLN A 126 -16.26 -17.39 8.91
N THR A 127 -16.73 -17.51 7.66
CA THR A 127 -15.91 -17.37 6.47
C THR A 127 -16.21 -16.03 5.80
N PHE A 128 -15.17 -15.33 5.38
CA PHE A 128 -15.24 -14.05 4.69
C PHE A 128 -14.57 -14.13 3.32
N SER A 129 -15.06 -13.33 2.40
CA SER A 129 -14.59 -13.25 1.02
C SER A 129 -14.31 -11.81 0.61
N SER A 130 -13.77 -11.60 -0.58
CA SER A 130 -13.56 -10.25 -1.15
C SER A 130 -14.86 -9.48 -1.46
N LYS A 131 -16.04 -10.08 -1.23
CA LYS A 131 -17.36 -9.42 -1.35
C LYS A 131 -17.84 -8.83 -0.03
N ASP A 132 -17.21 -9.23 1.07
CA ASP A 132 -17.56 -8.75 2.40
C ASP A 132 -16.84 -7.45 2.73
N TRP A 133 -17.35 -6.70 3.70
CA TRP A 133 -16.82 -5.43 4.12
C TRP A 133 -16.89 -5.26 5.63
N CYS A 134 -15.83 -4.71 6.21
CA CYS A 134 -15.78 -4.29 7.61
C CYS A 134 -16.54 -2.97 7.77
N ARG A 135 -17.86 -3.03 7.99
CA ARG A 135 -18.74 -1.85 8.10
C ARG A 135 -18.95 -1.38 9.55
N ASP A 136 -18.56 -2.18 10.53
CA ASP A 136 -18.71 -1.92 11.96
C ASP A 136 -17.44 -1.35 12.61
N ALA A 137 -16.37 -1.15 11.84
CA ALA A 137 -15.16 -0.48 12.30
C ALA A 137 -15.38 1.03 12.40
N SER A 138 -14.71 1.65 13.39
CA SER A 138 -14.68 3.10 13.54
C SER A 138 -13.27 3.57 13.93
N PRO A 139 -12.99 4.89 13.84
CA PRO A 139 -11.72 5.45 14.31
C PRO A 139 -11.38 5.16 15.77
N THR A 140 -12.38 4.83 16.58
CA THR A 140 -12.22 4.57 18.01
C THR A 140 -12.25 3.09 18.38
N SER A 141 -13.08 2.28 17.72
CA SER A 141 -13.23 0.85 18.05
C SER A 141 -12.23 -0.05 17.32
N ASN A 142 -12.00 0.22 16.03
CA ASN A 142 -11.07 -0.53 15.19
C ASN A 142 -10.45 0.41 14.14
N PRO A 143 -9.50 1.27 14.54
CA PRO A 143 -8.93 2.29 13.64
C PRO A 143 -8.28 1.70 12.39
N TYR A 144 -7.61 0.55 12.53
CA TYR A 144 -6.93 -0.10 11.43
C TYR A 144 -7.93 -0.68 10.41
N GLY A 145 -8.94 -1.42 10.88
CA GLY A 145 -10.00 -1.95 10.03
C GLY A 145 -10.75 -0.83 9.31
N TYR A 146 -11.09 0.25 10.03
CA TYR A 146 -11.70 1.44 9.46
C TYR A 146 -10.82 2.05 8.35
N ALA A 147 -9.54 2.29 8.63
CA ALA A 147 -8.63 2.90 7.67
C ALA A 147 -8.45 2.05 6.40
N LYS A 148 -8.36 0.71 6.56
CA LYS A 148 -8.24 -0.22 5.43
C LYS A 148 -9.52 -0.30 4.60
N SER A 149 -10.69 -0.34 5.25
CA SER A 149 -11.99 -0.34 4.57
C SER A 149 -12.22 0.96 3.78
N GLU A 150 -11.95 2.11 4.38
CA GLU A 150 -12.08 3.41 3.71
C GLU A 150 -11.10 3.56 2.54
N ALA A 151 -9.84 3.17 2.72
CA ALA A 151 -8.83 3.23 1.67
C ALA A 151 -9.19 2.32 0.48
N GLU A 152 -9.65 1.10 0.74
CA GLU A 152 -10.05 0.16 -0.31
C GLU A 152 -11.31 0.64 -1.03
N THR A 153 -12.31 1.13 -0.32
CA THR A 153 -13.52 1.72 -0.91
C THR A 153 -13.15 2.87 -1.84
N PHE A 154 -12.31 3.79 -1.35
CA PHE A 154 -11.87 4.93 -2.15
C PHE A 154 -11.16 4.51 -3.43
N VAL A 155 -10.19 3.60 -3.37
CA VAL A 155 -9.42 3.21 -4.56
C VAL A 155 -10.27 2.44 -5.58
N ARG A 156 -11.27 1.66 -5.12
CA ARG A 156 -12.23 0.99 -6.00
C ARG A 156 -13.08 2.00 -6.78
N ASP A 157 -13.66 2.96 -6.08
CA ASP A 157 -14.49 4.00 -6.70
C ASP A 157 -13.66 4.88 -7.65
N TRP A 158 -12.45 5.24 -7.24
CA TRP A 158 -11.54 6.03 -8.06
C TRP A 158 -11.12 5.28 -9.33
N SER A 159 -10.75 4.00 -9.21
CA SER A 159 -10.31 3.20 -10.35
C SER A 159 -11.43 3.03 -11.39
N GLN A 160 -12.66 2.79 -10.93
CA GLN A 160 -13.83 2.69 -11.80
C GLN A 160 -14.08 4.00 -12.56
N LYS A 161 -14.01 5.14 -11.85
CA LYS A 161 -14.25 6.48 -12.45
C LYS A 161 -13.17 6.87 -13.46
N ASN A 162 -11.93 6.43 -13.27
CA ASN A 162 -10.79 6.81 -14.09
C ASN A 162 -10.36 5.73 -15.12
N GLY A 163 -11.05 4.61 -15.18
CA GLY A 163 -10.74 3.52 -16.12
C GLY A 163 -9.42 2.80 -15.83
N VAL A 164 -8.88 2.92 -14.61
CA VAL A 164 -7.64 2.27 -14.19
C VAL A 164 -7.94 0.84 -13.72
N LYS A 165 -7.17 -0.14 -14.18
CA LYS A 165 -7.34 -1.53 -13.75
C LYS A 165 -6.90 -1.69 -12.30
N LEU A 166 -7.80 -2.18 -11.43
CA LEU A 166 -7.51 -2.42 -10.02
C LEU A 166 -7.49 -3.91 -9.70
N VAL A 167 -6.48 -4.33 -8.95
CA VAL A 167 -6.46 -5.58 -8.19
C VAL A 167 -6.27 -5.24 -6.72
N THR A 168 -7.16 -5.73 -5.87
CA THR A 168 -7.03 -5.61 -4.42
C THR A 168 -6.64 -6.96 -3.81
N ILE A 169 -5.65 -6.94 -2.93
CA ILE A 169 -5.21 -8.12 -2.18
C ILE A 169 -5.49 -7.86 -0.70
N ASN A 170 -6.17 -8.81 -0.04
CA ASN A 170 -6.56 -8.72 1.36
C ASN A 170 -5.78 -9.76 2.21
N PRO A 171 -4.49 -9.53 2.49
CA PRO A 171 -3.70 -10.47 3.28
C PRO A 171 -4.21 -10.56 4.73
N SER A 172 -4.05 -11.73 5.32
CA SER A 172 -4.14 -11.94 6.77
C SER A 172 -2.77 -11.70 7.42
N ILE A 173 -2.33 -12.56 8.32
CA ILE A 173 -0.99 -12.52 8.88
C ILE A 173 0.00 -12.99 7.81
N VAL A 174 1.03 -12.20 7.56
CA VAL A 174 2.06 -12.48 6.56
C VAL A 174 3.35 -12.89 7.26
N PHE A 175 3.91 -14.02 6.87
CA PHE A 175 5.17 -14.56 7.37
C PHE A 175 6.19 -14.65 6.24
N GLY A 176 7.45 -14.45 6.56
CA GLY A 176 8.54 -14.57 5.60
C GLY A 176 9.89 -14.15 6.17
N PRO A 177 10.98 -14.27 5.40
CA PRO A 177 12.28 -13.82 5.80
C PRO A 177 12.33 -12.29 5.94
N ILE A 178 13.06 -11.83 6.94
CA ILE A 178 13.30 -10.40 7.19
C ILE A 178 14.47 -9.95 6.32
N LEU A 179 14.24 -8.97 5.44
CA LEU A 179 15.27 -8.42 4.56
C LEU A 179 16.05 -7.27 5.18
N HIS A 180 15.52 -6.63 6.23
CA HIS A 180 16.19 -5.53 6.93
C HIS A 180 15.97 -5.63 8.44
N LYS A 181 17.02 -5.34 9.24
CA LYS A 181 17.02 -5.46 10.72
C LYS A 181 15.96 -4.62 11.45
N LYS A 182 15.34 -3.65 10.77
CA LYS A 182 14.28 -2.79 11.34
C LYS A 182 12.85 -3.28 11.00
N HIS A 183 12.70 -4.44 10.39
CA HIS A 183 11.39 -5.06 10.16
C HIS A 183 10.90 -5.86 11.34
#